data_2773c1413d2aa2ecdf90736eadb2ff85
#
_entry.id   2773c1413d2aa2ecdf90736eadb2ff85
#
_cell.length_a   1.000
_cell.length_b   1.000
_cell.length_c   1.000
_cell.angle_alpha   90.00
_cell.angle_beta   90.00
_cell.angle_gamma   90.00
#
_symmetry.space_group_name_H-M   'P 1'
#
loop_
_entity.id
_entity.type
_entity.pdbx_description
1 polymer ?
#
loop_
_entity_poly.entity_id
_entity_poly.type
_entity_poly.pdbx_seq_one_letter_code
_entity_poly.pdbx_strand_id
1 'polypeptide(L)'
;MKQLKFLMVALTLLMGISFTSCLNSDDGEYDDIYGMVLVNNYMGLLSFEDAAGNTYQPTPASVTQFEANSSLKISDSRMGIILGKSIEPETNEKSKTTNFTLKNFQPISFANAVVSMTAESLVVDAPETAPVITLKLENGSVQPFLYNKDILVTPIAWRLQNDNDKFKMHKFALACVLDEIEAGATDLVFYLRHDKGADDKTDVYYSNWYGYDICLLYTSDAADDSLRV
;
A
#
# COMPACT_ATOMS: atom_id res chain seq x y z
N MET A 1 -8.73 24.58 13.84
CA MET A 1 -7.57 23.64 13.88
C MET A 1 -7.80 22.34 14.67
N LYS A 2 -8.73 22.29 15.63
CA LYS A 2 -9.07 21.03 16.35
C LYS A 2 -9.89 20.05 15.48
N GLN A 3 -10.69 20.52 14.54
CA GLN A 3 -11.55 19.67 13.71
C GLN A 3 -10.79 18.88 12.63
N LEU A 4 -9.64 19.39 12.14
CA LEU A 4 -8.84 18.68 11.14
C LEU A 4 -8.13 17.44 11.71
N LYS A 5 -7.81 17.48 13.01
CA LYS A 5 -7.20 16.33 13.72
C LYS A 5 -8.20 15.16 13.88
N PHE A 6 -9.49 15.46 14.05
CA PHE A 6 -10.54 14.45 14.14
C PHE A 6 -10.84 13.81 12.78
N LEU A 7 -10.68 14.54 11.68
CA LEU A 7 -10.91 14.00 10.33
C LEU A 7 -9.84 13.00 9.92
N MET A 8 -8.57 13.25 10.27
CA MET A 8 -7.47 12.30 9.99
C MET A 8 -7.58 11.02 10.84
N VAL A 9 -7.96 11.14 12.12
CA VAL A 9 -8.18 9.98 12.98
C VAL A 9 -9.40 9.17 12.52
N ALA A 10 -10.45 9.82 12.04
CA ALA A 10 -11.65 9.13 11.54
C ALA A 10 -11.37 8.39 10.22
N LEU A 11 -10.47 8.90 9.36
CA LEU A 11 -10.10 8.23 8.10
C LEU A 11 -9.26 6.98 8.34
N THR A 12 -8.42 6.97 9.39
CA THR A 12 -7.64 5.79 9.77
C THR A 12 -8.49 4.73 10.49
N LEU A 13 -9.59 5.12 11.15
CA LEU A 13 -10.50 4.20 11.83
C LEU A 13 -11.42 3.39 10.89
N LEU A 14 -11.58 3.83 9.63
CA LEU A 14 -12.43 3.15 8.64
C LEU A 14 -11.73 1.98 7.91
N MET A 15 -10.43 1.76 8.14
CA MET A 15 -9.66 0.74 7.40
C MET A 15 -9.71 -0.67 7.99
N GLY A 16 -10.47 -0.89 9.07
CA GLY A 16 -10.53 -2.19 9.77
C GLY A 16 -11.62 -3.15 9.33
N ILE A 17 -12.38 -2.84 8.30
CA ILE A 17 -13.47 -3.72 7.88
C ILE A 17 -13.01 -4.55 6.71
N SER A 18 -13.04 -5.86 6.87
CA SER A 18 -12.89 -6.87 5.82
C SER A 18 -13.53 -6.38 4.52
N PHE A 19 -12.74 -6.33 3.45
CA PHE A 19 -13.15 -5.94 2.11
C PHE A 19 -14.19 -6.89 1.50
N THR A 20 -15.31 -7.06 2.16
CA THR A 20 -16.51 -7.60 1.55
C THR A 20 -17.37 -6.40 1.16
N SER A 21 -17.36 -6.11 -0.11
CA SER A 21 -18.27 -5.24 -0.83
C SER A 21 -19.72 -5.47 -0.38
N CYS A 22 -20.22 -4.63 0.53
CA CYS A 22 -21.65 -4.43 0.77
C CYS A 22 -21.81 -3.22 1.70
N LEU A 23 -21.69 -2.02 1.16
CA LEU A 23 -22.29 -0.82 1.73
C LEU A 23 -23.46 -0.46 0.84
N ASN A 24 -24.59 -1.11 1.14
CA ASN A 24 -25.89 -0.71 0.61
C ASN A 24 -26.26 0.61 1.28
N SER A 25 -26.06 1.73 0.62
CA SER A 25 -26.72 2.98 0.96
C SER A 25 -27.90 3.17 0.03
N ASP A 26 -29.06 3.36 0.60
CA ASP A 26 -30.41 3.39 0.04
C ASP A 26 -30.72 4.58 -0.88
N ASP A 27 -29.71 5.17 -1.53
CA ASP A 27 -29.83 6.29 -2.48
C ASP A 27 -29.16 5.99 -3.81
N GLY A 28 -29.79 5.14 -4.62
CA GLY A 28 -29.60 5.15 -6.06
C GLY A 28 -28.69 4.09 -6.64
N GLU A 29 -29.18 3.50 -7.58
CA GLU A 29 -28.84 2.73 -8.79
C GLU A 29 -27.33 2.41 -9.11
N TYR A 30 -26.35 2.85 -8.29
CA TYR A 30 -24.90 2.69 -8.57
C TYR A 30 -24.09 2.41 -7.29
N ASP A 31 -23.23 1.41 -7.37
CA ASP A 31 -22.41 0.99 -6.24
C ASP A 31 -21.25 1.96 -5.94
N ASP A 32 -21.00 2.18 -4.66
CA ASP A 32 -19.79 2.85 -4.20
C ASP A 32 -18.59 1.90 -4.33
N ILE A 33 -17.52 2.39 -4.96
CA ILE A 33 -16.26 1.66 -5.12
C ILE A 33 -15.30 2.19 -4.06
N TYR A 34 -14.84 1.28 -3.21
CA TYR A 34 -13.80 1.56 -2.23
C TYR A 34 -12.87 0.36 -2.13
N GLY A 35 -11.56 0.59 -2.24
CA GLY A 35 -10.61 -0.50 -2.10
C GLY A 35 -9.16 -0.09 -2.33
N MET A 36 -8.29 -0.97 -1.89
CA MET A 36 -6.87 -0.91 -2.19
C MET A 36 -6.62 -1.49 -3.57
N VAL A 37 -5.81 -0.80 -4.38
CA VAL A 37 -5.61 -1.14 -5.79
C VAL A 37 -4.18 -0.90 -6.23
N LEU A 38 -3.75 -1.64 -7.25
CA LEU A 38 -2.59 -1.33 -8.06
C LEU A 38 -2.97 -0.30 -9.12
N VAL A 39 -2.04 0.59 -9.42
CA VAL A 39 -2.19 1.60 -10.45
C VAL A 39 -1.52 1.12 -11.72
N ASN A 40 -2.28 0.93 -12.77
CA ASN A 40 -1.81 0.59 -14.09
C ASN A 40 -1.95 1.80 -15.02
N ASN A 41 -0.86 2.17 -15.67
CA ASN A 41 -0.83 3.23 -16.67
C ASN A 41 -0.24 2.68 -17.98
N TYR A 42 -1.09 2.30 -18.90
CA TYR A 42 -0.69 1.80 -20.19
C TYR A 42 -1.03 2.81 -21.29
N MET A 43 -0.01 3.33 -21.96
CA MET A 43 -0.14 4.32 -23.04
C MET A 43 -0.99 5.57 -22.64
N GLY A 44 -0.90 5.99 -21.39
CA GLY A 44 -1.69 7.13 -20.87
C GLY A 44 -3.12 6.77 -20.44
N LEU A 45 -3.51 5.50 -20.55
CA LEU A 45 -4.79 5.01 -20.02
C LEU A 45 -4.56 4.50 -18.59
N LEU A 46 -5.17 5.21 -17.66
CA LEU A 46 -5.12 4.87 -16.24
C LEU A 46 -6.19 3.84 -15.93
N SER A 47 -5.81 2.77 -15.25
CA SER A 47 -6.72 1.79 -14.67
C SER A 47 -6.23 1.33 -13.31
N PHE A 48 -7.12 0.77 -12.52
CA PHE A 48 -6.83 0.22 -11.21
C PHE A 48 -7.18 -1.26 -11.17
N GLU A 49 -6.40 -2.04 -10.44
CA GLU A 49 -6.62 -3.47 -10.28
C GLU A 49 -6.61 -3.85 -8.80
N ASP A 50 -7.64 -4.56 -8.34
CA ASP A 50 -7.70 -5.08 -6.99
C ASP A 50 -6.97 -6.43 -6.84
N ALA A 51 -6.87 -6.94 -5.61
CA ALA A 51 -6.19 -8.21 -5.33
C ALA A 51 -6.87 -9.44 -5.96
N ALA A 52 -8.14 -9.32 -6.35
CA ALA A 52 -8.90 -10.37 -7.04
C ALA A 52 -8.75 -10.33 -8.57
N GLY A 53 -8.05 -9.31 -9.10
CA GLY A 53 -7.86 -9.09 -10.52
C GLY A 53 -9.05 -8.40 -11.21
N ASN A 54 -9.93 -7.75 -10.44
CA ASN A 54 -10.94 -6.88 -11.01
C ASN A 54 -10.32 -5.55 -11.42
N THR A 55 -10.72 -5.04 -12.58
CA THR A 55 -10.23 -3.78 -13.12
C THR A 55 -11.25 -2.68 -12.92
N TYR A 56 -10.79 -1.52 -12.45
CA TYR A 56 -11.61 -0.32 -12.30
C TYR A 56 -11.06 0.76 -13.24
N GLN A 57 -11.91 1.21 -14.16
CA GLN A 57 -11.56 2.19 -15.19
C GLN A 57 -12.15 3.55 -14.81
N PRO A 58 -11.36 4.52 -14.34
CA PRO A 58 -11.87 5.85 -13.99
C PRO A 58 -12.19 6.65 -15.26
N THR A 59 -13.20 7.52 -15.18
CA THR A 59 -13.43 8.48 -16.26
C THR A 59 -12.28 9.48 -16.34
N PRO A 60 -11.78 9.82 -17.55
CA PRO A 60 -10.68 10.78 -17.70
C PRO A 60 -10.98 12.14 -17.04
N ALA A 61 -12.23 12.57 -17.09
CA ALA A 61 -12.65 13.84 -16.47
C ALA A 61 -12.48 13.82 -14.95
N SER A 62 -12.84 12.71 -14.28
CA SER A 62 -12.70 12.58 -12.83
C SER A 62 -11.23 12.52 -12.39
N VAL A 63 -10.37 11.87 -13.16
CA VAL A 63 -8.92 11.85 -12.92
C VAL A 63 -8.36 13.25 -13.03
N THR A 64 -8.64 13.97 -14.13
CA THR A 64 -8.17 15.34 -14.33
C THR A 64 -8.63 16.27 -13.21
N GLN A 65 -9.89 16.15 -12.80
CA GLN A 65 -10.44 16.95 -11.70
C GLN A 65 -9.76 16.65 -10.37
N PHE A 66 -9.53 15.37 -10.06
CA PHE A 66 -8.84 14.96 -8.83
C PHE A 66 -7.40 15.48 -8.81
N GLU A 67 -6.63 15.28 -9.88
CA GLU A 67 -5.23 15.72 -9.97
C GLU A 67 -5.09 17.25 -9.90
N ALA A 68 -6.01 17.99 -10.51
CA ALA A 68 -6.04 19.46 -10.43
C ALA A 68 -6.28 19.96 -9.00
N ASN A 69 -7.13 19.26 -8.23
CA ASN A 69 -7.49 19.66 -6.87
C ASN A 69 -6.47 19.20 -5.81
N SER A 70 -5.81 18.07 -6.03
CA SER A 70 -4.89 17.47 -5.06
C SER A 70 -3.42 17.81 -5.28
N SER A 71 -3.07 18.34 -6.45
CA SER A 71 -1.68 18.50 -6.92
C SER A 71 -0.89 17.19 -6.95
N LEU A 72 -1.58 16.05 -7.02
CA LEU A 72 -1.03 14.72 -7.03
C LEU A 72 -1.27 14.10 -8.41
N LYS A 73 -0.25 13.46 -8.99
CA LYS A 73 -0.39 12.64 -10.19
C LYS A 73 -0.55 11.18 -9.81
N ILE A 74 -1.70 10.61 -10.15
CA ILE A 74 -2.01 9.22 -9.83
C ILE A 74 -1.05 8.26 -10.50
N SER A 75 -0.65 8.56 -11.74
CA SER A 75 0.30 7.77 -12.53
C SER A 75 1.69 7.61 -11.90
N ASP A 76 2.05 8.49 -10.96
CA ASP A 76 3.33 8.41 -10.25
C ASP A 76 3.30 7.41 -9.07
N SER A 77 2.11 6.88 -8.75
CA SER A 77 1.90 5.91 -7.69
C SER A 77 1.80 4.49 -8.27
N ARG A 78 2.35 3.49 -7.59
CA ARG A 78 2.17 2.07 -7.94
C ARG A 78 0.97 1.44 -7.26
N MET A 79 0.55 1.99 -6.13
CA MET A 79 -0.53 1.46 -5.31
C MET A 79 -1.26 2.59 -4.59
N GLY A 80 -2.54 2.41 -4.31
CA GLY A 80 -3.33 3.38 -3.57
C GLY A 80 -4.66 2.82 -3.10
N ILE A 81 -5.41 3.67 -2.43
CA ILE A 81 -6.79 3.41 -2.04
C ILE A 81 -7.68 4.32 -2.88
N ILE A 82 -8.62 3.74 -3.60
CA ILE A 82 -9.61 4.47 -4.39
C ILE A 82 -10.92 4.61 -3.64
N LEU A 83 -11.60 5.72 -3.88
CA LEU A 83 -13.00 5.95 -3.56
C LEU A 83 -13.67 6.52 -4.80
N GLY A 84 -14.80 5.96 -5.19
CA GLY A 84 -15.53 6.40 -6.36
C GLY A 84 -16.94 5.86 -6.39
N LYS A 85 -17.61 6.12 -7.50
CA LYS A 85 -18.98 5.63 -7.75
C LYS A 85 -19.04 4.98 -9.14
N SER A 86 -19.57 3.76 -9.23
CA SER A 86 -19.84 3.10 -10.50
C SER A 86 -20.71 4.01 -11.38
N ILE A 87 -20.49 3.98 -12.67
CA ILE A 87 -21.32 4.69 -13.66
C ILE A 87 -22.24 3.73 -14.45
N GLU A 88 -22.13 2.44 -14.16
CA GLU A 88 -22.93 1.39 -14.77
C GLU A 88 -23.77 0.72 -13.69
N PRO A 89 -25.04 0.45 -13.94
CA PRO A 89 -25.84 -0.33 -13.00
C PRO A 89 -25.22 -1.72 -12.83
N GLU A 90 -25.38 -2.30 -11.66
CA GLU A 90 -24.99 -3.68 -11.40
C GLU A 90 -25.62 -4.61 -12.44
N THR A 91 -24.83 -5.03 -13.43
CA THR A 91 -25.28 -6.06 -14.36
C THR A 91 -24.89 -7.41 -13.78
N ASN A 92 -25.80 -8.38 -13.81
CA ASN A 92 -25.54 -9.77 -13.39
C ASN A 92 -24.47 -10.49 -14.22
N GLU A 93 -23.91 -9.84 -15.22
CA GLU A 93 -22.78 -10.32 -15.99
C GLU A 93 -21.49 -9.88 -15.33
N LYS A 94 -20.71 -10.85 -14.91
CA LYS A 94 -19.37 -10.67 -14.29
C LYS A 94 -18.36 -10.08 -15.27
N SER A 95 -18.52 -8.82 -15.64
CA SER A 95 -17.43 -8.07 -16.24
C SER A 95 -16.35 -7.89 -15.19
N LYS A 96 -15.10 -8.25 -15.51
CA LYS A 96 -13.95 -7.95 -14.65
C LYS A 96 -13.58 -6.47 -14.66
N THR A 97 -14.23 -5.66 -15.48
CA THR A 97 -13.96 -4.24 -15.63
C THR A 97 -15.18 -3.43 -15.23
N THR A 98 -15.02 -2.52 -14.31
CA THR A 98 -16.05 -1.59 -13.85
C THR A 98 -15.64 -0.16 -14.17
N ASN A 99 -16.49 0.56 -14.91
CA ASN A 99 -16.28 1.99 -15.17
C ASN A 99 -16.82 2.81 -14.00
N PHE A 100 -16.08 3.85 -13.60
CA PHE A 100 -16.46 4.61 -12.42
C PHE A 100 -15.99 6.08 -12.45
N THR A 101 -16.63 6.91 -11.64
CA THR A 101 -16.21 8.27 -11.35
C THR A 101 -15.32 8.27 -10.11
N LEU A 102 -14.06 8.62 -10.27
CA LEU A 102 -13.11 8.73 -9.16
C LEU A 102 -13.46 9.95 -8.30
N LYS A 103 -13.66 9.75 -7.00
CA LYS A 103 -13.89 10.80 -6.00
C LYS A 103 -12.63 11.12 -5.18
N ASN A 104 -11.86 10.08 -4.86
CA ASN A 104 -10.63 10.24 -4.09
C ASN A 104 -9.63 9.14 -4.44
N PHE A 105 -8.34 9.47 -4.30
CA PHE A 105 -7.23 8.55 -4.38
C PHE A 105 -6.22 8.89 -3.29
N GLN A 106 -5.87 7.91 -2.48
CA GLN A 106 -4.82 8.04 -1.48
C GLN A 106 -3.65 7.14 -1.86
N PRO A 107 -2.48 7.70 -2.21
CA PRO A 107 -1.31 6.88 -2.55
C PRO A 107 -0.82 6.10 -1.34
N ILE A 108 -0.40 4.86 -1.58
CA ILE A 108 0.33 4.04 -0.62
C ILE A 108 1.80 4.13 -0.99
N SER A 109 2.65 4.39 0.00
CA SER A 109 4.10 4.36 -0.19
C SER A 109 4.52 2.97 -0.66
N PHE A 110 5.30 2.90 -1.75
CA PHE A 110 5.66 1.65 -2.38
C PHE A 110 7.16 1.57 -2.61
N ALA A 111 7.77 0.43 -2.29
CA ALA A 111 9.19 0.17 -2.50
C ALA A 111 9.42 -1.29 -2.91
N ASN A 112 10.58 -1.58 -3.47
CA ASN A 112 11.04 -2.97 -3.62
C ASN A 112 11.63 -3.43 -2.28
N ALA A 113 11.37 -4.69 -1.92
CA ALA A 113 12.11 -5.31 -0.84
C ALA A 113 13.58 -5.48 -1.25
N VAL A 114 14.49 -5.27 -0.30
CA VAL A 114 15.93 -5.48 -0.53
C VAL A 114 16.25 -6.93 -0.18
N VAL A 115 16.79 -7.65 -1.15
CA VAL A 115 17.20 -9.05 -0.98
C VAL A 115 18.72 -9.11 -1.02
N SER A 116 19.32 -9.78 -0.05
CA SER A 116 20.76 -9.98 0.04
C SER A 116 21.08 -11.44 0.34
N MET A 117 22.23 -11.92 -0.16
CA MET A 117 22.69 -13.28 0.16
C MET A 117 23.10 -13.38 1.64
N THR A 118 23.85 -12.42 2.14
CA THR A 118 24.35 -12.41 3.53
C THR A 118 23.97 -11.12 4.25
N ALA A 119 23.98 -11.16 5.57
CA ALA A 119 23.72 -9.96 6.39
C ALA A 119 24.76 -8.85 6.15
N GLU A 120 26.02 -9.23 5.92
CA GLU A 120 27.10 -8.27 5.68
C GLU A 120 26.99 -7.58 4.33
N SER A 121 26.39 -8.24 3.33
CA SER A 121 26.19 -7.68 1.99
C SER A 121 24.89 -6.86 1.87
N LEU A 122 24.10 -6.82 2.95
CA LEU A 122 22.82 -6.10 2.94
C LEU A 122 23.04 -4.59 2.94
N VAL A 123 22.76 -3.96 1.79
CA VAL A 123 22.75 -2.50 1.64
C VAL A 123 21.31 -2.01 1.60
N VAL A 124 20.92 -1.25 2.61
CA VAL A 124 19.55 -0.73 2.75
C VAL A 124 19.61 0.79 2.84
N ASP A 125 18.84 1.48 2.00
CA ASP A 125 18.72 2.97 2.02
C ASP A 125 17.81 3.46 3.17
N ALA A 126 17.82 2.74 4.27
CA ALA A 126 17.19 3.14 5.52
C ALA A 126 17.98 2.51 6.68
N PRO A 127 19.01 3.19 7.19
CA PRO A 127 19.69 2.75 8.39
C PRO A 127 18.68 2.67 9.53
N GLU A 128 18.86 1.70 10.42
CA GLU A 128 17.99 1.55 11.58
C GLU A 128 18.32 2.62 12.62
N THR A 129 17.57 3.72 12.62
CA THR A 129 17.79 4.88 13.51
C THR A 129 16.66 5.12 14.49
N ALA A 130 15.50 4.48 14.28
CA ALA A 130 14.35 4.64 15.16
C ALA A 130 13.48 3.37 15.23
N PRO A 131 12.80 3.14 16.37
CA PRO A 131 11.89 2.02 16.50
C PRO A 131 10.59 2.24 15.72
N VAL A 132 10.01 1.14 15.26
CA VAL A 132 8.60 1.05 14.88
C VAL A 132 7.79 0.69 16.13
N ILE A 133 6.62 1.29 16.30
CA ILE A 133 5.77 0.98 17.46
C ILE A 133 5.05 -0.34 17.25
N THR A 134 4.42 -0.51 16.10
CA THR A 134 3.67 -1.71 15.77
C THR A 134 3.43 -1.84 14.26
N LEU A 135 3.28 -3.08 13.81
CA LEU A 135 2.79 -3.45 12.49
C LEU A 135 1.34 -3.96 12.55
N LYS A 136 0.67 -3.78 13.67
CA LYS A 136 -0.72 -4.19 13.87
C LYS A 136 -1.49 -3.01 14.44
N LEU A 137 -2.56 -2.65 13.78
CA LEU A 137 -3.48 -1.58 14.21
C LEU A 137 -4.79 -2.18 14.70
N GLU A 138 -5.64 -1.35 15.31
CA GLU A 138 -7.00 -1.72 15.73
C GLU A 138 -7.04 -3.04 16.55
N ASN A 139 -6.19 -3.11 17.59
CA ASN A 139 -6.07 -4.31 18.44
C ASN A 139 -5.71 -5.60 17.68
N GLY A 140 -5.02 -5.46 16.54
CA GLY A 140 -4.53 -6.58 15.74
C GLY A 140 -5.46 -7.03 14.61
N SER A 141 -6.62 -6.38 14.43
CA SER A 141 -7.51 -6.65 13.29
C SER A 141 -6.90 -6.20 11.96
N VAL A 142 -6.10 -5.13 11.99
CA VAL A 142 -5.36 -4.62 10.84
C VAL A 142 -3.89 -5.04 10.98
N GLN A 143 -3.42 -5.91 10.12
CA GLN A 143 -2.09 -6.52 10.18
C GLN A 143 -1.48 -6.66 8.77
N PRO A 144 -0.16 -6.94 8.64
CA PRO A 144 0.46 -7.22 7.35
C PRO A 144 -0.25 -8.35 6.59
N PHE A 145 -0.37 -8.21 5.28
CA PHE A 145 -0.94 -9.22 4.41
C PHE A 145 -0.28 -9.21 3.02
N LEU A 146 -0.38 -10.34 2.32
CA LEU A 146 0.04 -10.44 0.93
C LEU A 146 -1.08 -9.97 0.01
N TYR A 147 -0.74 -8.99 -0.82
CA TYR A 147 -1.57 -8.52 -1.91
C TYR A 147 -1.11 -9.18 -3.22
N ASN A 148 -1.97 -9.85 -3.93
CA ASN A 148 -1.72 -10.58 -5.19
C ASN A 148 -0.42 -11.44 -5.25
N LYS A 149 0.02 -12.04 -4.16
CA LYS A 149 1.20 -12.91 -3.97
C LYS A 149 2.56 -12.19 -3.93
N ASP A 150 2.75 -11.14 -4.72
CA ASP A 150 4.07 -10.53 -4.94
C ASP A 150 4.30 -9.25 -4.14
N ILE A 151 3.28 -8.78 -3.45
CA ILE A 151 3.32 -7.52 -2.69
C ILE A 151 2.96 -7.77 -1.24
N LEU A 152 3.88 -7.47 -0.34
CA LEU A 152 3.59 -7.40 1.08
C LEU A 152 3.09 -6.00 1.41
N VAL A 153 1.85 -5.90 1.90
CA VAL A 153 1.27 -4.66 2.39
C VAL A 153 1.27 -4.69 3.91
N THR A 154 1.83 -3.66 4.52
CA THR A 154 1.93 -3.57 5.98
C THR A 154 1.52 -2.21 6.50
N PRO A 155 0.68 -2.14 7.54
CA PRO A 155 0.51 -0.93 8.31
C PRO A 155 1.74 -0.74 9.18
N ILE A 156 2.28 0.47 9.20
CA ILE A 156 3.43 0.83 10.06
C ILE A 156 3.02 2.00 10.93
N ALA A 157 3.23 1.86 12.23
CA ALA A 157 3.00 2.94 13.18
C ALA A 157 4.30 3.34 13.86
N TRP A 158 4.52 4.65 13.96
CA TRP A 158 5.71 5.23 14.57
C TRP A 158 5.40 6.56 15.25
N ARG A 159 6.40 7.17 15.85
CA ARG A 159 6.31 8.51 16.42
C ARG A 159 7.19 9.47 15.65
N LEU A 160 6.74 10.72 15.54
CA LEU A 160 7.44 11.78 14.86
C LEU A 160 7.15 13.15 15.50
N GLN A 161 7.94 14.15 15.14
CA GLN A 161 7.64 15.54 15.45
C GLN A 161 6.33 15.95 14.76
N ASN A 162 5.50 16.74 15.45
CA ASN A 162 4.24 17.26 14.88
C ASN A 162 4.51 18.35 13.82
N ASP A 163 5.12 17.95 12.73
CA ASP A 163 5.52 18.78 11.60
C ASP A 163 5.38 18.00 10.30
N ASN A 164 4.70 18.57 9.30
CA ASN A 164 4.46 17.91 8.02
C ASN A 164 5.74 17.63 7.21
N ASP A 165 6.79 18.44 7.39
CA ASP A 165 8.05 18.20 6.68
C ASP A 165 8.85 17.05 7.31
N LYS A 166 8.67 16.82 8.60
CA LYS A 166 9.32 15.72 9.31
C LYS A 166 8.77 14.36 8.88
N PHE A 167 7.48 14.27 8.58
CA PHE A 167 6.88 13.05 8.04
C PHE A 167 7.63 12.50 6.83
N LYS A 168 8.07 13.36 5.91
CA LYS A 168 8.78 12.99 4.68
C LYS A 168 10.21 12.48 4.92
N MET A 169 10.77 12.74 6.10
CA MET A 169 12.12 12.31 6.45
C MET A 169 12.18 10.84 6.87
N HIS A 170 11.03 10.30 7.32
CA HIS A 170 10.97 8.90 7.73
C HIS A 170 10.95 7.98 6.53
N LYS A 171 11.92 7.08 6.48
CA LYS A 171 12.04 6.05 5.44
C LYS A 171 11.86 4.68 6.07
N PHE A 172 11.16 3.82 5.35
CA PHE A 172 10.96 2.43 5.76
C PHE A 172 11.42 1.52 4.63
N ALA A 173 12.27 0.56 4.94
CA ALA A 173 12.76 -0.45 4.01
C ALA A 173 12.50 -1.85 4.55
N LEU A 174 12.05 -2.74 3.68
CA LEU A 174 11.89 -4.15 3.97
C LEU A 174 13.09 -4.91 3.41
N ALA A 175 13.72 -5.76 4.21
CA ALA A 175 14.88 -6.54 3.83
C ALA A 175 14.67 -8.03 4.12
N CYS A 176 15.28 -8.89 3.30
CA CYS A 176 15.36 -10.33 3.50
C CYS A 176 16.80 -10.79 3.25
N VAL A 177 17.31 -11.69 4.12
CA VAL A 177 18.65 -12.28 4.01
C VAL A 177 18.49 -13.75 3.68
N LEU A 178 19.01 -14.17 2.53
CA LEU A 178 18.77 -15.53 2.01
C LEU A 178 19.52 -16.61 2.79
N ASP A 179 20.74 -16.33 3.27
CA ASP A 179 21.52 -17.27 4.07
C ASP A 179 20.86 -17.62 5.43
N GLU A 180 19.90 -16.81 5.88
CA GLU A 180 19.13 -17.07 7.09
C GLU A 180 17.90 -17.97 6.83
N ILE A 181 17.65 -18.33 5.56
CA ILE A 181 16.56 -19.20 5.17
C ILE A 181 17.06 -20.64 5.13
N GLU A 182 16.59 -21.49 6.03
CA GLU A 182 16.93 -22.90 6.04
C GLU A 182 16.37 -23.63 4.82
N ALA A 183 17.10 -24.61 4.30
CA ALA A 183 16.62 -25.42 3.19
C ALA A 183 15.32 -26.16 3.58
N GLY A 184 14.26 -25.93 2.81
CA GLY A 184 12.92 -26.47 3.07
C GLY A 184 12.09 -25.63 4.04
N ALA A 185 12.54 -24.40 4.38
CA ALA A 185 11.74 -23.49 5.17
C ALA A 185 10.41 -23.16 4.48
N THR A 186 9.35 -23.12 5.24
CA THR A 186 8.00 -22.70 4.81
C THR A 186 7.72 -21.23 5.12
N ASP A 187 8.61 -20.60 5.89
CA ASP A 187 8.46 -19.25 6.40
C ASP A 187 9.65 -18.39 5.96
N LEU A 188 9.36 -17.15 5.56
CA LEU A 188 10.35 -16.14 5.24
C LEU A 188 10.41 -15.10 6.34
N VAL A 189 11.63 -14.71 6.72
CA VAL A 189 11.87 -13.66 7.71
C VAL A 189 12.19 -12.36 6.99
N PHE A 190 11.40 -11.33 7.28
CA PHE A 190 11.63 -9.99 6.78
C PHE A 190 12.02 -9.06 7.92
N TYR A 191 12.99 -8.22 7.66
CA TYR A 191 13.46 -7.18 8.55
C TYR A 191 12.93 -5.83 8.07
N LEU A 192 12.10 -5.19 8.88
CA LEU A 192 11.68 -3.82 8.62
C LEU A 192 12.65 -2.86 9.27
N ARG A 193 13.28 -2.00 8.49
CA ARG A 193 14.17 -0.94 8.95
C ARG A 193 13.48 0.41 8.87
N HIS A 194 13.71 1.24 9.88
CA HIS A 194 13.14 2.56 10.00
C HIS A 194 14.23 3.59 10.23
N ASP A 195 14.42 4.49 9.28
CA ASP A 195 15.24 5.67 9.38
C ASP A 195 14.36 6.89 9.63
N LYS A 196 14.59 7.58 10.74
CA LYS A 196 13.88 8.81 11.07
C LYS A 196 14.51 10.07 10.45
N GLY A 197 15.66 9.92 9.76
CA GLY A 197 16.43 11.05 9.25
C GLY A 197 16.80 12.03 10.36
N ALA A 198 16.56 13.30 10.13
CA ALA A 198 16.85 14.38 11.09
C ALA A 198 15.67 14.68 12.06
N ASP A 199 14.68 13.78 12.15
CA ASP A 199 13.63 13.92 13.17
C ASP A 199 14.12 13.39 14.52
N ASP A 200 14.19 14.26 15.53
CA ASP A 200 14.69 13.96 16.87
C ASP A 200 13.61 13.97 17.95
N LYS A 201 12.34 14.22 17.56
CA LYS A 201 11.18 14.30 18.46
C LYS A 201 10.18 13.21 18.21
N THR A 202 9.39 12.90 19.23
CA THR A 202 8.38 11.84 19.23
C THR A 202 7.04 12.35 19.75
N ASP A 203 6.64 13.56 19.30
CA ASP A 203 5.50 14.29 19.84
C ASP A 203 4.15 13.61 19.54
N VAL A 204 4.01 13.06 18.33
CA VAL A 204 2.75 12.50 17.86
C VAL A 204 2.90 11.07 17.37
N TYR A 205 1.84 10.32 17.53
CA TYR A 205 1.67 9.00 16.93
C TYR A 205 1.16 9.16 15.48
N TYR A 206 1.76 8.42 14.59
CA TYR A 206 1.36 8.36 13.19
C TYR A 206 1.34 6.91 12.69
N SER A 207 0.48 6.62 11.72
CA SER A 207 0.45 5.34 11.04
C SER A 207 0.13 5.52 9.57
N ASN A 208 0.71 4.67 8.72
CA ASN A 208 0.43 4.65 7.29
C ASN A 208 0.62 3.25 6.72
N TRP A 209 0.08 3.03 5.52
CA TRP A 209 0.27 1.81 4.76
C TRP A 209 1.50 1.89 3.87
N TYR A 210 2.22 0.78 3.79
CA TYR A 210 3.39 0.60 2.93
C TYR A 210 3.24 -0.70 2.14
N GLY A 211 3.49 -0.62 0.84
CA GLY A 211 3.56 -1.78 -0.06
C GLY A 211 5.01 -2.09 -0.40
N TYR A 212 5.38 -3.36 -0.38
CA TYR A 212 6.71 -3.82 -0.76
C TYR A 212 6.60 -4.91 -1.81
N ASP A 213 7.27 -4.69 -2.95
CA ASP A 213 7.43 -5.72 -3.97
C ASP A 213 8.45 -6.76 -3.47
N ILE A 214 8.00 -8.00 -3.34
CA ILE A 214 8.80 -9.14 -2.88
C ILE A 214 9.07 -10.16 -4.00
N CYS A 215 8.73 -9.84 -5.24
CA CYS A 215 8.88 -10.73 -6.39
C CYS A 215 10.31 -11.26 -6.58
N LEU A 216 11.33 -10.46 -6.24
CA LEU A 216 12.74 -10.85 -6.36
C LEU A 216 13.12 -12.09 -5.53
N LEU A 217 12.36 -12.41 -4.46
CA LEU A 217 12.60 -13.60 -3.65
C LEU A 217 12.34 -14.90 -4.42
N TYR A 218 11.36 -14.88 -5.32
CA TYR A 218 10.99 -16.07 -6.10
C TYR A 218 11.88 -16.27 -7.33
N THR A 219 12.46 -15.20 -7.87
CA THR A 219 13.33 -15.25 -9.05
C THR A 219 14.73 -15.71 -8.73
N SER A 220 15.24 -15.46 -7.52
CA SER A 220 16.55 -15.94 -7.07
C SER A 220 16.56 -17.45 -6.83
N ASP A 221 15.47 -18.01 -6.33
CA ASP A 221 15.33 -19.46 -6.08
C ASP A 221 15.21 -20.25 -7.40
N ALA A 222 14.50 -19.71 -8.41
CA ALA A 222 14.40 -20.32 -9.74
C ALA A 222 15.72 -20.30 -10.53
N ALA A 223 16.63 -19.35 -10.24
CA ALA A 223 17.93 -19.29 -10.88
C ALA A 223 18.91 -20.33 -10.30
N ASP A 224 18.80 -20.68 -9.03
CA ASP A 224 19.66 -21.66 -8.37
C ASP A 224 19.29 -23.11 -8.76
N ASP A 225 18.02 -23.38 -9.04
CA ASP A 225 17.55 -24.71 -9.49
C ASP A 225 17.97 -25.01 -10.94
N SER A 226 18.25 -23.99 -11.76
CA SER A 226 18.76 -24.14 -13.13
C SER A 226 20.26 -24.50 -13.21
N LEU A 227 20.99 -24.36 -12.11
CA LEU A 227 22.43 -24.67 -12.01
C LEU A 227 22.70 -26.07 -11.40
N ARG A 228 21.67 -26.81 -11.03
CA ARG A 228 21.77 -28.18 -10.50
C ARG A 228 21.47 -29.25 -11.56
N VAL A 229 22.12 -29.15 -12.75
CA VAL A 229 22.14 -30.22 -13.74
C VAL A 229 23.54 -30.78 -13.87
#